data_4ac33ad69486318ae8dbe13dc589673d
#
_entry.id   4ac33ad69486318ae8dbe13dc589673d
#
_cell.length_a   1.000
_cell.length_b   1.000
_cell.length_c   1.000
_cell.angle_alpha   90.00
_cell.angle_beta   90.00
_cell.angle_gamma   90.00
#
_symmetry.space_group_name_H-M   'P 1'
#
loop_
_entity.id
_entity.type
_entity.pdbx_description
1 polymer ?
#
loop_
_entity_poly.entity_id
_entity_poly.type
_entity_poly.pdbx_seq_one_letter_code
_entity_poly.pdbx_strand_id
1 'polypeptide(L)'
;ANTGIDVYTHSEMLPAHYYPAFKKYPNFAGNYGNAWWKQKEEFESFNGPILMTTNCIVPPKDSYKDRIYTTGATGYPGCTHITPGPDGKKDFSQIISHAKRCAAPTEIEHGEIVGGFAHDQVIALADQIVDAVKSGAIRKFVVMAGCDGRAKSRSYYTDFAQALPKDTVILTAGCAKYRYNKLNLGDINGIPRVLDAGQCNDSYSLAVIAMKLQEVFGLEDINELPIIYNIAWYEQKAVIVLLALLSLGVKNIHLGPTLPAFLSPNVTKILVNNFGIAGISSVE
;
A
#
# COMPACT_ATOMS: atom_id res chain seq x y z
N ALA A 1 2.12 -12.60 21.49
CA ALA A 1 2.38 -11.76 22.66
C ALA A 1 3.05 -12.60 23.75
N ASN A 2 3.81 -12.00 24.66
CA ASN A 2 4.51 -12.65 25.80
C ASN A 2 5.60 -13.67 25.42
N THR A 3 6.14 -13.59 24.22
CA THR A 3 7.25 -14.47 23.78
C THR A 3 8.63 -13.87 24.06
N GLY A 4 8.69 -12.59 24.43
CA GLY A 4 9.93 -11.82 24.58
C GLY A 4 10.60 -11.50 23.25
N ILE A 5 9.83 -11.46 22.18
CA ILE A 5 10.29 -11.14 20.81
C ILE A 5 9.57 -9.91 20.31
N ASP A 6 10.32 -8.96 19.79
CA ASP A 6 9.82 -7.84 19.04
C ASP A 6 9.55 -8.25 17.59
N VAL A 7 8.47 -7.68 17.02
CA VAL A 7 8.05 -7.91 15.65
C VAL A 7 8.15 -6.62 14.87
N TYR A 8 8.89 -6.66 13.79
CA TYR A 8 8.96 -5.59 12.82
C TYR A 8 8.16 -5.96 11.59
N THR A 9 7.42 -5.02 11.05
CA THR A 9 6.72 -5.21 9.78
C THR A 9 7.58 -4.74 8.62
N HIS A 10 7.20 -5.14 7.41
CA HIS A 10 7.86 -4.72 6.17
C HIS A 10 6.82 -4.63 5.06
N SER A 11 7.00 -3.73 4.11
CA SER A 11 6.17 -3.57 2.90
C SER A 11 4.66 -3.50 3.21
N GLU A 12 3.92 -4.48 2.70
CA GLU A 12 2.46 -4.63 2.86
C GLU A 12 2.01 -4.78 4.32
N MET A 13 2.89 -5.14 5.23
CA MET A 13 2.53 -5.32 6.63
C MET A 13 2.67 -4.05 7.48
N LEU A 14 3.19 -2.94 6.93
CA LEU A 14 3.22 -1.64 7.61
C LEU A 14 1.86 -1.27 8.26
N PRO A 15 0.71 -1.45 7.62
CA PRO A 15 -0.58 -1.11 8.19
C PRO A 15 -0.95 -1.85 9.48
N ALA A 16 -0.27 -2.95 9.82
CA ALA A 16 -0.49 -3.63 11.10
C ALA A 16 -0.28 -2.71 12.31
N HIS A 17 0.53 -1.66 12.18
CA HIS A 17 0.77 -0.68 13.23
C HIS A 17 -0.43 0.22 13.53
N TYR A 18 -1.36 0.39 12.58
CA TYR A 18 -2.53 1.25 12.76
C TYR A 18 -3.88 0.52 12.61
N TYR A 19 -3.90 -0.75 12.27
CA TYR A 19 -5.14 -1.53 12.35
C TYR A 19 -5.58 -1.71 13.82
N PRO A 20 -6.82 -1.37 14.19
CA PRO A 20 -7.29 -1.45 15.59
C PRO A 20 -7.09 -2.83 16.21
N ALA A 21 -7.26 -3.89 15.43
CA ALA A 21 -7.09 -5.27 15.89
C ALA A 21 -5.65 -5.60 16.32
N PHE A 22 -4.65 -4.90 15.77
CA PHE A 22 -3.24 -5.16 16.03
C PHE A 22 -2.58 -4.15 16.96
N LYS A 23 -3.06 -2.91 17.05
CA LYS A 23 -2.51 -1.88 17.93
C LYS A 23 -2.42 -2.28 19.41
N LYS A 24 -3.21 -3.25 19.84
CA LYS A 24 -3.19 -3.77 21.22
C LYS A 24 -1.97 -4.64 21.54
N TYR A 25 -1.19 -5.04 20.56
CA TYR A 25 -0.03 -5.91 20.76
C TYR A 25 1.25 -5.09 20.92
N PRO A 26 1.83 -5.02 22.14
CA PRO A 26 2.98 -4.16 22.40
C PRO A 26 4.29 -4.65 21.76
N ASN A 27 4.30 -5.85 21.25
CA ASN A 27 5.47 -6.45 20.59
C ASN A 27 5.64 -6.02 19.12
N PHE A 28 4.72 -5.22 18.56
CA PHE A 28 4.95 -4.54 17.29
C PHE A 28 5.87 -3.33 17.53
N ALA A 29 7.18 -3.51 17.28
CA ALA A 29 8.21 -2.54 17.61
C ALA A 29 8.40 -1.43 16.56
N GLY A 30 8.11 -1.73 15.29
CA GLY A 30 8.23 -0.77 14.20
C GLY A 30 8.13 -1.40 12.83
N ASN A 31 8.28 -0.56 11.80
CA ASN A 31 8.41 -1.03 10.43
C ASN A 31 9.89 -1.01 10.05
N TYR A 32 10.39 -2.11 9.51
CA TYR A 32 11.77 -2.25 9.07
C TYR A 32 11.86 -2.05 7.56
N GLY A 33 12.33 -0.91 7.16
CA GLY A 33 12.60 -0.62 5.76
C GLY A 33 11.39 -0.16 4.95
N ASN A 34 11.34 -0.62 3.70
CA ASN A 34 10.54 -0.04 2.66
C ASN A 34 9.62 -1.06 1.97
N ALA A 35 9.36 -0.85 0.69
CA ALA A 35 8.50 -1.67 -0.13
C ALA A 35 9.19 -2.99 -0.56
N TRP A 36 8.39 -3.88 -1.16
CA TRP A 36 8.81 -5.20 -1.61
C TRP A 36 10.06 -5.22 -2.50
N TRP A 37 10.33 -4.16 -3.28
CA TRP A 37 11.52 -4.07 -4.15
C TRP A 37 12.83 -3.87 -3.39
N LYS A 38 12.77 -3.61 -2.09
CA LYS A 38 13.92 -3.48 -1.18
C LYS A 38 14.24 -4.75 -0.39
N GLN A 39 13.40 -5.78 -0.48
CA GLN A 39 13.55 -7.01 0.32
C GLN A 39 14.97 -7.59 0.31
N LYS A 40 15.64 -7.63 -0.85
CA LYS A 40 16.97 -8.25 -0.95
C LYS A 40 18.05 -7.57 -0.11
N GLU A 41 17.96 -6.28 0.04
CA GLU A 41 18.92 -5.46 0.79
C GLU A 41 18.54 -5.45 2.28
N GLU A 42 17.27 -5.24 2.57
CA GLU A 42 16.74 -5.05 3.91
C GLU A 42 16.62 -6.36 4.68
N PHE A 43 16.25 -7.46 4.04
CA PHE A 43 16.20 -8.78 4.69
C PHE A 43 17.59 -9.32 5.02
N GLU A 44 18.60 -8.93 4.27
CA GLU A 44 19.99 -9.30 4.58
C GLU A 44 20.46 -8.63 5.88
N SER A 45 20.17 -7.34 6.07
CA SER A 45 20.57 -6.55 7.25
C SER A 45 19.69 -6.78 8.49
N PHE A 46 18.51 -7.41 8.33
CA PHE A 46 17.57 -7.61 9.43
C PHE A 46 18.11 -8.59 10.51
N ASN A 47 18.97 -9.52 10.14
CA ASN A 47 19.59 -10.55 10.98
C ASN A 47 18.63 -11.61 11.59
N GLY A 48 17.36 -11.30 11.80
CA GLY A 48 16.35 -12.20 12.38
C GLY A 48 15.61 -13.05 11.35
N PRO A 49 14.77 -14.00 11.79
CA PRO A 49 13.91 -14.77 10.91
C PRO A 49 12.79 -13.89 10.33
N ILE A 50 12.33 -14.24 9.14
CA ILE A 50 11.38 -13.48 8.34
C ILE A 50 10.17 -14.37 8.08
N LEU A 51 8.97 -13.92 8.51
CA LEU A 51 7.71 -14.60 8.23
C LEU A 51 6.99 -13.93 7.06
N MET A 52 6.89 -14.64 5.96
CA MET A 52 6.13 -14.19 4.79
C MET A 52 4.67 -14.65 4.89
N THR A 53 3.76 -13.69 4.83
CA THR A 53 2.31 -13.89 4.92
C THR A 53 1.57 -13.48 3.64
N THR A 54 2.29 -12.89 2.68
CA THR A 54 1.79 -12.45 1.38
C THR A 54 2.65 -13.01 0.25
N ASN A 55 2.12 -13.03 -0.98
CA ASN A 55 2.82 -13.54 -2.16
C ASN A 55 3.84 -12.56 -2.76
N CYS A 56 4.08 -11.42 -2.13
CA CYS A 56 5.08 -10.43 -2.56
C CYS A 56 6.51 -10.87 -2.21
N ILE A 57 6.86 -12.12 -2.48
CA ILE A 57 8.19 -12.68 -2.21
C ILE A 57 9.10 -12.41 -3.38
N VAL A 58 10.10 -11.55 -3.18
CA VAL A 58 11.22 -11.42 -4.11
C VAL A 58 12.12 -12.64 -3.95
N PRO A 59 12.60 -13.28 -5.04
CA PRO A 59 13.49 -14.42 -4.93
C PRO A 59 14.64 -14.15 -3.95
N PRO A 60 14.70 -14.89 -2.81
CA PRO A 60 15.65 -14.58 -1.76
C PRO A 60 17.09 -14.90 -2.18
N LYS A 61 18.03 -14.18 -1.56
CA LYS A 61 19.46 -14.52 -1.64
C LYS A 61 19.76 -15.71 -0.74
N ASP A 62 20.78 -16.49 -1.10
CA ASP A 62 21.24 -17.64 -0.29
C ASP A 62 21.70 -17.20 1.11
N SER A 63 22.19 -15.96 1.27
CA SER A 63 22.66 -15.39 2.53
C SER A 63 21.60 -15.29 3.64
N TYR A 64 20.30 -15.31 3.29
CA TYR A 64 19.21 -15.20 4.27
C TYR A 64 18.03 -16.14 3.97
N LYS A 65 18.09 -16.98 2.96
CA LYS A 65 17.00 -17.86 2.56
C LYS A 65 16.59 -18.84 3.67
N ASP A 66 17.54 -19.31 4.44
CA ASP A 66 17.34 -20.21 5.59
C ASP A 66 16.59 -19.55 6.76
N ARG A 67 16.55 -18.21 6.78
CA ARG A 67 15.78 -17.43 7.76
C ARG A 67 14.34 -17.15 7.34
N ILE A 68 13.93 -17.54 6.10
CA ILE A 68 12.58 -17.30 5.60
C ILE A 68 11.65 -18.44 6.00
N TYR A 69 10.55 -18.04 6.61
CA TYR A 69 9.39 -18.86 6.91
C TYR A 69 8.20 -18.37 6.11
N THR A 70 7.34 -19.27 5.69
CA THR A 70 6.10 -18.97 4.97
C THR A 70 4.90 -19.56 5.70
N THR A 71 3.70 -19.04 5.46
CA THR A 71 2.48 -19.57 6.06
C THR A 71 1.24 -19.25 5.24
N GLY A 72 0.16 -20.00 5.44
CA GLY A 72 -1.11 -19.80 4.73
C GLY A 72 -1.00 -20.21 3.25
N ALA A 73 -1.51 -19.37 2.36
CA ALA A 73 -1.39 -19.60 0.91
C ALA A 73 -0.04 -19.18 0.33
N THR A 74 0.82 -18.57 1.14
CA THR A 74 2.14 -18.07 0.74
C THR A 74 3.17 -19.17 0.86
N GLY A 75 3.96 -19.40 -0.18
CA GLY A 75 5.03 -20.39 -0.18
C GLY A 75 6.19 -20.00 -1.09
N TYR A 76 7.38 -20.51 -0.77
CA TYR A 76 8.56 -20.37 -1.64
C TYR A 76 9.41 -21.66 -1.57
N PRO A 77 9.90 -22.18 -2.72
CA PRO A 77 10.68 -23.41 -2.76
C PRO A 77 11.93 -23.35 -1.87
N GLY A 78 12.09 -24.35 -0.99
CA GLY A 78 13.21 -24.45 -0.08
C GLY A 78 13.13 -23.58 1.18
N CYS A 79 12.00 -22.89 1.42
CA CYS A 79 11.74 -22.19 2.67
C CYS A 79 10.83 -23.03 3.58
N THR A 80 11.01 -22.88 4.90
CA THR A 80 10.17 -23.56 5.89
C THR A 80 8.74 -23.03 5.84
N HIS A 81 7.76 -23.94 5.69
CA HIS A 81 6.34 -23.58 5.69
C HIS A 81 5.65 -23.98 6.99
N ILE A 82 5.01 -23.01 7.65
CA ILE A 82 4.25 -23.24 8.88
C ILE A 82 2.81 -23.54 8.51
N THR A 83 2.43 -24.82 8.60
CA THR A 83 1.08 -25.31 8.34
C THR A 83 0.22 -25.30 9.60
N PRO A 84 -1.12 -25.19 9.49
CA PRO A 84 -1.99 -25.39 10.62
C PRO A 84 -1.96 -26.85 11.09
N GLY A 85 -2.02 -27.06 12.41
CA GLY A 85 -2.21 -28.37 13.02
C GLY A 85 -3.64 -28.90 12.86
N PRO A 86 -3.94 -30.08 13.42
CA PRO A 86 -5.28 -30.69 13.33
C PRO A 86 -6.39 -29.84 13.95
N ASP A 87 -6.05 -28.96 14.90
CA ASP A 87 -6.95 -28.00 15.53
C ASP A 87 -7.10 -26.66 14.77
N GLY A 88 -6.51 -26.58 13.57
CA GLY A 88 -6.48 -25.37 12.74
C GLY A 88 -5.52 -24.28 13.22
N LYS A 89 -4.80 -24.49 14.34
CA LYS A 89 -3.84 -23.52 14.86
C LYS A 89 -2.45 -23.74 14.27
N LYS A 90 -1.71 -22.65 14.11
CA LYS A 90 -0.33 -22.66 13.64
C LYS A 90 0.63 -22.59 14.81
N ASP A 91 1.65 -23.43 14.78
CA ASP A 91 2.73 -23.40 15.77
C ASP A 91 3.90 -22.53 15.26
N PHE A 92 4.12 -21.43 15.94
CA PHE A 92 5.21 -20.49 15.65
C PHE A 92 6.44 -20.70 16.57
N SER A 93 6.48 -21.79 17.36
CA SER A 93 7.58 -22.04 18.30
C SER A 93 8.95 -22.10 17.64
N GLN A 94 9.02 -22.68 16.44
CA GLN A 94 10.26 -22.79 15.67
C GLN A 94 10.82 -21.41 15.29
N ILE A 95 10.01 -20.52 14.72
CA ILE A 95 10.47 -19.18 14.32
C ILE A 95 10.80 -18.33 15.56
N ILE A 96 10.04 -18.46 16.64
CA ILE A 96 10.30 -17.78 17.92
C ILE A 96 11.64 -18.23 18.49
N SER A 97 11.90 -19.54 18.53
CA SER A 97 13.17 -20.09 18.99
C SER A 97 14.34 -19.67 18.10
N HIS A 98 14.12 -19.54 16.79
CA HIS A 98 15.11 -19.03 15.86
C HIS A 98 15.44 -17.57 16.18
N ALA A 99 14.43 -16.72 16.33
CA ALA A 99 14.59 -15.31 16.65
C ALA A 99 15.42 -15.07 17.92
N LYS A 100 15.19 -15.87 18.97
CA LYS A 100 15.94 -15.78 20.24
C LYS A 100 17.45 -16.06 20.11
N ARG A 101 17.89 -16.66 19.02
CA ARG A 101 19.31 -16.95 18.76
C ARG A 101 19.95 -15.96 17.78
N CYS A 102 19.16 -15.10 17.18
CA CYS A 102 19.65 -14.12 16.20
C CYS A 102 20.19 -12.87 16.91
N ALA A 103 21.09 -12.18 16.23
CA ALA A 103 21.48 -10.82 16.59
C ALA A 103 20.31 -9.84 16.37
N ALA A 104 20.35 -8.72 17.05
CA ALA A 104 19.42 -7.63 16.77
C ALA A 104 19.54 -7.13 15.32
N PRO A 105 18.45 -6.64 14.72
CA PRO A 105 18.53 -6.04 13.40
C PRO A 105 19.44 -4.81 13.39
N THR A 106 20.13 -4.61 12.27
CA THR A 106 20.89 -3.38 12.05
C THR A 106 19.90 -2.26 11.73
N GLU A 107 19.96 -1.18 12.46
CA GLU A 107 19.11 -0.03 12.17
C GLU A 107 19.49 0.60 10.83
N ILE A 108 18.51 0.79 9.96
CA ILE A 108 18.72 1.28 8.60
C ILE A 108 18.09 2.64 8.34
N GLU A 109 17.16 3.07 9.19
CA GLU A 109 16.44 4.34 9.02
C GLU A 109 15.79 4.78 10.33
N HIS A 110 15.72 6.09 10.53
CA HIS A 110 15.01 6.72 11.65
C HIS A 110 13.84 7.56 11.14
N GLY A 111 12.83 7.74 11.98
CA GLY A 111 11.73 8.66 11.74
C GLY A 111 10.37 8.05 12.01
N GLU A 112 9.35 8.85 11.77
CA GLU A 112 7.95 8.49 11.95
C GLU A 112 7.16 8.83 10.69
N ILE A 113 6.16 8.02 10.39
CA ILE A 113 5.19 8.27 9.33
C ILE A 113 3.78 8.16 9.90
N VAL A 114 2.86 8.90 9.32
CA VAL A 114 1.45 8.90 9.72
C VAL A 114 0.65 8.04 8.74
N GLY A 115 -0.18 7.13 9.28
CA GLY A 115 -1.05 6.26 8.52
C GLY A 115 -2.36 5.99 9.25
N GLY A 116 -3.22 5.12 8.70
CA GLY A 116 -4.48 4.73 9.32
C GLY A 116 -5.69 5.55 8.87
N PHE A 117 -5.65 6.08 7.67
CA PHE A 117 -6.74 6.83 7.05
C PHE A 117 -7.63 5.93 6.17
N ALA A 118 -8.09 4.81 6.73
CA ALA A 118 -9.16 4.02 6.13
C ALA A 118 -10.50 4.78 6.19
N HIS A 119 -11.54 4.22 5.55
CA HIS A 119 -12.82 4.94 5.39
C HIS A 119 -13.44 5.42 6.70
N ASP A 120 -13.42 4.64 7.78
CA ASP A 120 -13.97 5.06 9.08
C ASP A 120 -13.29 6.33 9.60
N GLN A 121 -11.95 6.40 9.52
CA GLN A 121 -11.20 7.57 9.96
C GLN A 121 -11.45 8.78 9.07
N VAL A 122 -11.51 8.58 7.75
CA VAL A 122 -11.76 9.68 6.79
C VAL A 122 -13.19 10.17 6.92
N ILE A 123 -14.17 9.28 7.11
CA ILE A 123 -15.56 9.65 7.34
C ILE A 123 -15.73 10.41 8.67
N ALA A 124 -14.98 10.05 9.70
CA ALA A 124 -14.97 10.82 10.96
C ALA A 124 -14.43 12.26 10.77
N LEU A 125 -13.65 12.51 9.72
CA LEU A 125 -13.15 13.83 9.33
C LEU A 125 -14.00 14.46 8.22
N ALA A 126 -15.13 13.88 7.85
CA ALA A 126 -15.91 14.28 6.67
C ALA A 126 -16.28 15.77 6.68
N ASP A 127 -16.76 16.31 7.80
CA ASP A 127 -17.14 17.72 7.90
C ASP A 127 -15.94 18.65 7.63
N GLN A 128 -14.78 18.34 8.18
CA GLN A 128 -13.55 19.11 7.95
C GLN A 128 -13.10 19.04 6.49
N ILE A 129 -13.19 17.85 5.87
CA ILE A 129 -12.84 17.64 4.47
C ILE A 129 -13.81 18.41 3.56
N VAL A 130 -15.12 18.33 3.84
CA VAL A 130 -16.15 19.04 3.07
C VAL A 130 -15.97 20.55 3.16
N ASP A 131 -15.70 21.07 4.35
CA ASP A 131 -15.43 22.50 4.55
C ASP A 131 -14.15 22.93 3.82
N ALA A 132 -13.09 22.12 3.85
CA ALA A 132 -11.87 22.39 3.13
C ALA A 132 -12.07 22.37 1.61
N VAL A 133 -12.93 21.49 1.10
CA VAL A 133 -13.29 21.47 -0.35
C VAL A 133 -14.15 22.66 -0.72
N LYS A 134 -15.19 22.98 0.07
CA LYS A 134 -16.09 24.12 -0.19
C LYS A 134 -15.37 25.47 -0.11
N SER A 135 -14.41 25.60 0.79
CA SER A 135 -13.58 26.82 0.89
C SER A 135 -12.49 26.90 -0.19
N GLY A 136 -12.27 25.84 -0.96
CA GLY A 136 -11.19 25.75 -1.95
C GLY A 136 -9.81 25.49 -1.35
N ALA A 137 -9.71 25.20 -0.07
CA ALA A 137 -8.46 24.79 0.57
C ALA A 137 -7.96 23.42 0.05
N ILE A 138 -8.90 22.51 -0.23
CA ILE A 138 -8.64 21.28 -0.99
C ILE A 138 -9.35 21.39 -2.33
N ARG A 139 -8.60 21.40 -3.42
CA ARG A 139 -9.14 21.50 -4.79
C ARG A 139 -9.16 20.17 -5.52
N LYS A 140 -8.28 19.24 -5.18
CA LYS A 140 -8.17 17.95 -5.84
C LYS A 140 -7.75 16.86 -4.85
N PHE A 141 -8.25 15.66 -5.10
CA PHE A 141 -7.73 14.42 -4.55
C PHE A 141 -7.03 13.65 -5.66
N VAL A 142 -5.92 12.99 -5.33
CA VAL A 142 -5.21 12.11 -6.26
C VAL A 142 -5.09 10.74 -5.62
N VAL A 143 -5.74 9.76 -6.20
CA VAL A 143 -5.55 8.36 -5.81
C VAL A 143 -4.25 7.88 -6.44
N MET A 144 -3.21 7.74 -5.62
CA MET A 144 -1.93 7.14 -5.98
C MET A 144 -1.82 5.82 -5.22
N ALA A 145 -2.08 4.72 -5.88
CA ALA A 145 -2.20 3.42 -5.20
C ALA A 145 -1.60 2.28 -6.02
N GLY A 146 -1.40 1.13 -5.38
CA GLY A 146 -0.91 -0.09 -6.00
C GLY A 146 0.48 -0.50 -5.57
N CYS A 147 1.16 -1.30 -6.39
CA CYS A 147 2.43 -1.94 -6.06
C CYS A 147 3.66 -1.11 -6.40
N ASP A 148 3.55 -0.21 -7.38
CA ASP A 148 4.61 0.41 -8.16
C ASP A 148 5.58 -0.59 -8.83
N GLY A 149 6.38 -0.09 -9.73
CA GLY A 149 7.24 -0.93 -10.54
C GLY A 149 8.60 -1.22 -9.91
N ARG A 150 9.20 -2.25 -10.47
CA ARG A 150 10.48 -2.86 -10.14
C ARG A 150 11.69 -1.98 -10.52
N ALA A 151 11.52 -1.03 -11.42
CA ALA A 151 12.64 -0.23 -11.90
C ALA A 151 13.19 0.66 -10.78
N LYS A 152 14.43 0.43 -10.37
CA LYS A 152 15.12 1.21 -9.32
C LYS A 152 15.20 2.71 -9.67
N SER A 153 15.29 3.02 -10.96
CA SER A 153 15.33 4.38 -11.51
C SER A 153 13.97 5.06 -11.61
N ARG A 154 12.88 4.40 -11.18
CA ARG A 154 11.55 4.94 -11.30
C ARG A 154 11.27 5.94 -10.18
N SER A 155 11.44 7.21 -10.48
CA SER A 155 11.11 8.32 -9.57
C SER A 155 9.71 8.91 -9.81
N TYR A 156 8.98 8.48 -10.84
CA TYR A 156 7.73 9.10 -11.29
C TYR A 156 6.79 9.48 -10.14
N TYR A 157 6.48 8.55 -9.22
CA TYR A 157 5.55 8.83 -8.13
C TYR A 157 6.13 9.79 -7.09
N THR A 158 7.43 9.76 -6.86
CA THR A 158 8.12 10.73 -5.99
C THR A 158 8.05 12.11 -6.59
N ASP A 159 8.43 12.23 -7.87
CA ASP A 159 8.45 13.49 -8.61
C ASP A 159 7.03 14.05 -8.77
N PHE A 160 6.06 13.19 -9.09
CA PHE A 160 4.67 13.56 -9.20
C PHE A 160 4.09 14.09 -7.88
N ALA A 161 4.35 13.40 -6.76
CA ALA A 161 3.91 13.85 -5.44
C ALA A 161 4.50 15.21 -5.05
N GLN A 162 5.76 15.45 -5.39
CA GLN A 162 6.42 16.74 -5.14
C GLN A 162 5.92 17.86 -6.05
N ALA A 163 5.53 17.53 -7.28
CA ALA A 163 4.99 18.49 -8.24
C ALA A 163 3.51 18.84 -8.01
N LEU A 164 2.79 18.06 -7.21
CA LEU A 164 1.38 18.33 -6.92
C LEU A 164 1.19 19.68 -6.22
N PRO A 165 0.18 20.47 -6.65
CA PRO A 165 -0.21 21.72 -5.98
C PRO A 165 -0.45 21.50 -4.48
N LYS A 166 -0.21 22.54 -3.70
CA LYS A 166 -0.33 22.47 -2.22
C LYS A 166 -1.78 22.25 -1.74
N ASP A 167 -2.76 22.50 -2.57
CA ASP A 167 -4.19 22.29 -2.34
C ASP A 167 -4.68 20.89 -2.79
N THR A 168 -3.76 19.95 -2.93
CA THR A 168 -4.03 18.57 -3.37
C THR A 168 -3.71 17.56 -2.26
N VAL A 169 -4.63 16.62 -2.03
CA VAL A 169 -4.50 15.51 -1.09
C VAL A 169 -4.28 14.20 -1.85
N ILE A 170 -3.31 13.41 -1.43
CA ILE A 170 -3.01 12.07 -1.96
C ILE A 170 -3.77 11.04 -1.12
N LEU A 171 -4.58 10.23 -1.78
CA LEU A 171 -5.21 9.04 -1.20
C LEU A 171 -4.44 7.80 -1.67
N THR A 172 -3.98 6.97 -0.75
CA THR A 172 -3.12 5.84 -1.10
C THR A 172 -3.46 4.55 -0.39
N ALA A 173 -3.13 3.43 -1.04
CA ALA A 173 -3.10 2.08 -0.49
C ALA A 173 -2.06 1.24 -1.25
N GLY A 174 -1.43 0.28 -0.55
CA GLY A 174 -0.40 -0.58 -1.13
C GLY A 174 1.01 0.00 -1.09
N CYS A 175 1.96 -0.69 -1.72
CA CYS A 175 3.38 -0.36 -1.63
C CYS A 175 3.80 0.90 -2.41
N ALA A 176 2.99 1.40 -3.33
CA ALA A 176 3.28 2.65 -4.05
C ALA A 176 3.53 3.83 -3.09
N LYS A 177 2.89 3.83 -1.93
CA LYS A 177 3.06 4.83 -0.87
C LYS A 177 4.52 5.09 -0.48
N TYR A 178 5.38 4.07 -0.54
CA TYR A 178 6.80 4.20 -0.17
C TYR A 178 7.61 5.13 -1.09
N ARG A 179 7.01 5.59 -2.19
CA ARG A 179 7.61 6.60 -3.04
C ARG A 179 7.43 8.02 -2.51
N TYR A 180 6.45 8.22 -1.63
CA TYR A 180 6.07 9.58 -1.17
C TYR A 180 5.65 9.68 0.30
N ASN A 181 5.44 8.57 1.03
CA ASN A 181 4.98 8.63 2.42
C ASN A 181 6.02 9.20 3.41
N LYS A 182 7.27 9.33 2.98
CA LYS A 182 8.37 9.95 3.75
C LYS A 182 8.70 11.36 3.28
N LEU A 183 8.01 11.87 2.27
CA LEU A 183 8.16 13.26 1.84
C LEU A 183 7.45 14.19 2.82
N ASN A 184 8.08 15.32 3.12
CA ASN A 184 7.44 16.37 3.91
C ASN A 184 6.51 17.20 3.02
N LEU A 185 5.31 16.70 2.77
CA LEU A 185 4.30 17.38 1.95
C LEU A 185 3.42 18.35 2.76
N GLY A 186 3.48 18.26 4.09
CA GLY A 186 2.70 19.12 4.99
C GLY A 186 1.22 18.66 5.12
N ASP A 187 0.40 19.58 5.55
CA ASP A 187 -1.03 19.40 5.78
C ASP A 187 -1.87 20.55 5.17
N ILE A 188 -3.17 20.36 5.14
CA ILE A 188 -4.16 21.39 4.79
C ILE A 188 -5.15 21.48 5.96
N ASN A 189 -5.08 22.56 6.74
CA ASN A 189 -5.93 22.77 7.92
C ASN A 189 -5.90 21.59 8.92
N GLY A 190 -4.69 20.98 9.11
CA GLY A 190 -4.50 19.82 9.99
C GLY A 190 -4.82 18.48 9.33
N ILE A 191 -5.27 18.45 8.07
CA ILE A 191 -5.46 17.22 7.30
C ILE A 191 -4.15 16.90 6.58
N PRO A 192 -3.45 15.78 6.88
CA PRO A 192 -2.23 15.41 6.17
C PRO A 192 -2.47 15.31 4.66
N ARG A 193 -1.52 15.77 3.86
CA ARG A 193 -1.63 15.68 2.40
C ARG A 193 -1.44 14.27 1.85
N VAL A 194 -1.04 13.31 2.68
CA VAL A 194 -0.99 11.88 2.33
C VAL A 194 -1.87 11.12 3.31
N LEU A 195 -2.99 10.59 2.82
CA LEU A 195 -3.92 9.78 3.57
C LEU A 195 -3.76 8.31 3.18
N ASP A 196 -3.03 7.58 4.00
CA ASP A 196 -2.73 6.16 3.78
C ASP A 196 -3.82 5.27 4.38
N ALA A 197 -4.62 4.66 3.51
CA ALA A 197 -5.69 3.73 3.91
C ALA A 197 -5.15 2.35 4.35
N GLY A 198 -3.98 1.93 3.89
CA GLY A 198 -3.40 0.66 4.31
C GLY A 198 -2.80 -0.19 3.19
N GLN A 199 -3.10 -1.49 3.22
CA GLN A 199 -2.65 -2.49 2.24
C GLN A 199 -3.36 -2.34 0.89
N CYS A 200 -2.95 -3.12 -0.12
CA CYS A 200 -3.67 -3.18 -1.39
C CYS A 200 -5.15 -3.55 -1.21
N ASN A 201 -5.48 -4.40 -0.25
CA ASN A 201 -6.87 -4.74 0.08
C ASN A 201 -7.67 -3.54 0.60
N ASP A 202 -7.01 -2.55 1.22
CA ASP A 202 -7.65 -1.33 1.73
C ASP A 202 -7.98 -0.32 0.61
N SER A 203 -7.69 -0.65 -0.66
CA SER A 203 -8.27 0.05 -1.81
C SER A 203 -9.80 0.05 -1.79
N TYR A 204 -10.43 -0.92 -1.11
CA TYR A 204 -11.84 -0.89 -0.77
C TYR A 204 -12.22 0.40 -0.01
N SER A 205 -11.41 0.79 0.98
CA SER A 205 -11.62 2.04 1.73
C SER A 205 -11.59 3.27 0.82
N LEU A 206 -10.70 3.30 -0.17
CA LEU A 206 -10.64 4.42 -1.12
C LEU A 206 -11.92 4.52 -1.96
N ALA A 207 -12.48 3.38 -2.38
CA ALA A 207 -13.75 3.34 -3.09
C ALA A 207 -14.92 3.81 -2.20
N VAL A 208 -14.97 3.36 -0.95
CA VAL A 208 -16.00 3.80 0.02
C VAL A 208 -15.91 5.30 0.29
N ILE A 209 -14.70 5.84 0.43
CA ILE A 209 -14.48 7.29 0.58
C ILE A 209 -15.01 8.05 -0.64
N ALA A 210 -14.70 7.60 -1.85
CA ALA A 210 -15.15 8.24 -3.07
C ALA A 210 -16.71 8.22 -3.18
N MET A 211 -17.34 7.08 -2.92
CA MET A 211 -18.81 6.97 -2.90
C MET A 211 -19.44 7.87 -1.84
N LYS A 212 -18.82 7.97 -0.65
CA LYS A 212 -19.32 8.85 0.40
C LYS A 212 -19.18 10.33 0.04
N LEU A 213 -18.08 10.72 -0.59
CA LEU A 213 -17.92 12.08 -1.09
C LEU A 213 -18.93 12.39 -2.20
N GLN A 214 -19.20 11.44 -3.10
CA GLN A 214 -20.25 11.57 -4.12
C GLN A 214 -21.62 11.86 -3.48
N GLU A 215 -22.01 11.07 -2.48
CA GLU A 215 -23.26 11.26 -1.73
C GLU A 215 -23.34 12.64 -1.07
N VAL A 216 -22.27 13.03 -0.34
CA VAL A 216 -22.24 14.29 0.42
C VAL A 216 -22.29 15.51 -0.49
N PHE A 217 -21.68 15.44 -1.68
CA PHE A 217 -21.72 16.51 -2.68
C PHE A 217 -22.98 16.47 -3.58
N GLY A 218 -23.82 15.44 -3.43
CA GLY A 218 -25.06 15.30 -4.21
C GLY A 218 -24.81 15.07 -5.71
N LEU A 219 -23.71 14.38 -6.06
CA LEU A 219 -23.34 14.11 -7.44
C LEU A 219 -24.00 12.82 -7.95
N GLU A 220 -24.44 12.81 -9.19
CA GLU A 220 -25.04 11.63 -9.82
C GLU A 220 -23.97 10.66 -10.35
N ASP A 221 -22.85 11.17 -10.85
CA ASP A 221 -21.73 10.39 -11.39
C ASP A 221 -20.48 10.55 -10.50
N ILE A 222 -19.88 9.43 -10.10
CA ILE A 222 -18.63 9.41 -9.33
C ILE A 222 -17.48 10.11 -10.06
N ASN A 223 -17.55 10.23 -11.37
CA ASN A 223 -16.55 10.90 -12.20
C ASN A 223 -16.62 12.43 -12.15
N GLU A 224 -17.66 13.00 -11.55
CA GLU A 224 -17.77 14.44 -11.27
C GLU A 224 -16.97 14.87 -10.04
N LEU A 225 -16.55 13.90 -9.21
CA LEU A 225 -15.68 14.18 -8.07
C LEU A 225 -14.34 14.76 -8.52
N PRO A 226 -13.74 15.67 -7.74
CA PRO A 226 -12.43 16.24 -8.04
C PRO A 226 -11.30 15.22 -7.73
N ILE A 227 -11.42 13.98 -8.23
CA ILE A 227 -10.49 12.89 -8.00
C ILE A 227 -9.77 12.54 -9.30
N ILE A 228 -8.45 12.42 -9.24
CA ILE A 228 -7.59 11.91 -10.31
C ILE A 228 -7.09 10.54 -9.89
N TYR A 229 -7.17 9.56 -10.77
CA TYR A 229 -6.71 8.20 -10.51
C TYR A 229 -5.39 7.94 -11.23
N ASN A 230 -4.35 7.67 -10.44
CA ASN A 230 -3.01 7.36 -10.93
C ASN A 230 -2.53 6.07 -10.24
N ILE A 231 -2.72 4.92 -10.90
CA ILE A 231 -2.59 3.60 -10.30
C ILE A 231 -1.36 2.89 -10.83
N ALA A 232 -0.45 2.55 -9.91
CA ALA A 232 0.74 1.76 -10.19
C ALA A 232 0.44 0.27 -10.01
N TRP A 233 0.12 -0.42 -11.07
CA TRP A 233 -0.10 -1.85 -10.97
C TRP A 233 1.19 -2.65 -11.26
N TYR A 234 1.35 -3.80 -10.62
CA TYR A 234 2.44 -4.73 -10.86
C TYR A 234 2.03 -6.19 -10.68
N GLU A 235 1.08 -6.49 -9.83
CA GLU A 235 0.62 -7.85 -9.50
C GLU A 235 -0.89 -8.01 -9.67
N GLN A 236 -1.36 -9.25 -9.47
CA GLN A 236 -2.77 -9.63 -9.68
C GLN A 236 -3.77 -8.83 -8.84
N LYS A 237 -3.43 -8.45 -7.60
CA LYS A 237 -4.32 -7.65 -6.74
C LYS A 237 -4.60 -6.27 -7.34
N ALA A 238 -3.60 -5.63 -7.96
CA ALA A 238 -3.80 -4.35 -8.61
C ALA A 238 -4.73 -4.46 -9.83
N VAL A 239 -4.70 -5.59 -10.54
CA VAL A 239 -5.67 -5.87 -11.62
C VAL A 239 -7.08 -6.02 -11.07
N ILE A 240 -7.27 -6.72 -9.95
CA ILE A 240 -8.58 -6.86 -9.30
C ILE A 240 -9.11 -5.49 -8.86
N VAL A 241 -8.25 -4.64 -8.29
CA VAL A 241 -8.63 -3.27 -7.92
C VAL A 241 -9.07 -2.47 -9.15
N LEU A 242 -8.33 -2.56 -10.26
CA LEU A 242 -8.72 -1.91 -11.51
C LEU A 242 -10.11 -2.37 -11.97
N LEU A 243 -10.34 -3.67 -12.03
CA LEU A 243 -11.63 -4.22 -12.46
C LEU A 243 -12.77 -3.79 -11.54
N ALA A 244 -12.54 -3.73 -10.23
CA ALA A 244 -13.52 -3.20 -9.27
C ALA A 244 -13.85 -1.73 -9.54
N LEU A 245 -12.86 -0.88 -9.79
CA LEU A 245 -13.09 0.53 -10.15
C LEU A 245 -13.89 0.66 -11.45
N LEU A 246 -13.55 -0.12 -12.47
CA LEU A 246 -14.29 -0.12 -13.73
C LEU A 246 -15.75 -0.59 -13.53
N SER A 247 -15.99 -1.58 -12.66
CA SER A 247 -17.35 -2.05 -12.35
C SER A 247 -18.18 -1.01 -11.59
N LEU A 248 -17.55 -0.10 -10.87
CA LEU A 248 -18.18 1.05 -10.23
C LEU A 248 -18.37 2.25 -11.18
N GLY A 249 -18.03 2.09 -12.46
CA GLY A 249 -18.15 3.13 -13.46
C GLY A 249 -17.05 4.21 -13.44
N VAL A 250 -15.98 4.00 -12.68
CA VAL A 250 -14.85 4.94 -12.63
C VAL A 250 -14.14 4.99 -13.97
N LYS A 251 -13.86 6.20 -14.45
CA LYS A 251 -13.21 6.48 -15.73
C LYS A 251 -11.93 7.29 -15.55
N ASN A 252 -11.21 7.50 -16.66
CA ASN A 252 -10.02 8.36 -16.74
C ASN A 252 -8.91 7.94 -15.78
N ILE A 253 -8.70 6.62 -15.63
CA ILE A 253 -7.65 6.07 -14.78
C ILE A 253 -6.33 6.05 -15.56
N HIS A 254 -5.30 6.65 -14.99
CA HIS A 254 -3.92 6.55 -15.48
C HIS A 254 -3.26 5.32 -14.89
N LEU A 255 -2.78 4.42 -15.75
CA LEU A 255 -2.16 3.15 -15.36
C LEU A 255 -0.68 3.13 -15.71
N GLY A 256 0.13 2.66 -14.78
CA GLY A 256 1.55 2.50 -15.02
C GLY A 256 2.21 1.38 -14.21
N PRO A 257 3.49 1.14 -14.46
CA PRO A 257 4.36 1.74 -15.49
C PRO A 257 4.11 1.21 -16.91
N THR A 258 3.41 0.09 -17.02
CA THR A 258 3.04 -0.54 -18.30
C THR A 258 1.61 -1.05 -18.20
N LEU A 259 0.95 -1.20 -19.31
CA LEU A 259 -0.33 -1.90 -19.35
C LEU A 259 -0.14 -3.39 -19.05
N PRO A 260 -1.15 -4.06 -18.45
CA PRO A 260 -1.10 -5.50 -18.22
C PRO A 260 -0.79 -6.29 -19.48
N ALA A 261 0.22 -7.16 -19.43
CA ALA A 261 0.69 -7.92 -20.59
C ALA A 261 -0.35 -8.88 -21.20
N PHE A 262 -1.40 -9.22 -20.44
CA PHE A 262 -2.50 -10.07 -20.93
C PHE A 262 -3.57 -9.30 -21.71
N LEU A 263 -3.50 -7.98 -21.76
CA LEU A 263 -4.47 -7.19 -22.55
C LEU A 263 -4.17 -7.33 -24.05
N SER A 264 -5.10 -7.94 -24.76
CA SER A 264 -5.05 -7.93 -26.22
C SER A 264 -5.28 -6.50 -26.77
N PRO A 265 -4.83 -6.20 -27.99
CA PRO A 265 -5.08 -4.89 -28.61
C PRO A 265 -6.56 -4.49 -28.63
N ASN A 266 -7.46 -5.45 -28.82
CA ASN A 266 -8.90 -5.21 -28.84
C ASN A 266 -9.44 -4.84 -27.46
N VAL A 267 -9.00 -5.54 -26.39
CA VAL A 267 -9.40 -5.22 -25.02
C VAL A 267 -8.82 -3.86 -24.61
N THR A 268 -7.57 -3.58 -24.94
CA THR A 268 -6.96 -2.26 -24.70
C THR A 268 -7.77 -1.14 -25.37
N LYS A 269 -8.18 -1.33 -26.61
CA LYS A 269 -9.03 -0.34 -27.34
C LYS A 269 -10.37 -0.10 -26.66
N ILE A 270 -11.00 -1.15 -26.12
CA ILE A 270 -12.25 -1.03 -25.36
C ILE A 270 -12.01 -0.24 -24.07
N LEU A 271 -10.94 -0.55 -23.32
CA LEU A 271 -10.61 0.16 -22.10
C LEU A 271 -10.36 1.66 -22.34
N VAL A 272 -9.60 1.99 -23.38
CA VAL A 272 -9.34 3.38 -23.77
C VAL A 272 -10.63 4.08 -24.19
N ASN A 273 -11.41 3.48 -25.09
CA ASN A 273 -12.58 4.17 -25.68
C ASN A 273 -13.75 4.28 -24.70
N ASN A 274 -13.99 3.28 -23.85
CA ASN A 274 -15.17 3.26 -22.99
C ASN A 274 -14.88 3.80 -21.57
N PHE A 275 -13.64 3.69 -21.11
CA PHE A 275 -13.26 4.08 -19.74
C PHE A 275 -12.19 5.17 -19.66
N GLY A 276 -11.66 5.63 -20.80
CA GLY A 276 -10.63 6.67 -20.82
C GLY A 276 -9.31 6.25 -20.14
N ILE A 277 -8.97 4.95 -20.18
CA ILE A 277 -7.72 4.49 -19.60
C ILE A 277 -6.54 5.09 -20.36
N ALA A 278 -5.61 5.67 -19.63
CA ALA A 278 -4.39 6.28 -20.16
C ALA A 278 -3.14 5.66 -19.52
N GLY A 279 -2.01 5.79 -20.19
CA GLY A 279 -0.70 5.40 -19.65
C GLY A 279 -0.09 6.49 -18.77
N ILE A 280 0.91 6.11 -17.97
CA ILE A 280 1.75 7.03 -17.21
C ILE A 280 3.09 7.13 -17.93
N SER A 281 3.47 8.33 -18.38
CA SER A 281 4.74 8.54 -19.11
C SER A 281 5.70 9.47 -18.38
N SER A 282 5.35 10.73 -18.19
CA SER A 282 6.16 11.76 -17.52
C SER A 282 5.32 12.58 -16.57
N VAL A 283 5.96 13.41 -15.75
CA VAL A 283 5.30 14.34 -14.82
C VAL A 283 4.95 15.67 -15.50
N GLU A 284 5.44 15.87 -16.71
CA GLU A 284 5.22 17.06 -17.53
C GLU A 284 3.81 17.07 -18.16
#